data_6a09f95cf2a48c98c37745020b467e73
#
_entry.id   6a09f95cf2a48c98c37745020b467e73
#
_cell.length_a   1.000
_cell.length_b   1.000
_cell.length_c   1.000
_cell.angle_alpha   90.00
_cell.angle_beta   90.00
_cell.angle_gamma   90.00
#
_symmetry.space_group_name_H-M   'P 1'
#
loop_
_entity.id
_entity.type
_entity.pdbx_description
1 polymer ?
#
loop_
_entity_poly.entity_id
_entity_poly.type
_entity_poly.pdbx_seq_one_letter_code
_entity_poly.pdbx_strand_id
1 'polypeptide(L)'
;LTKIGNFLIGQNGGVVFPTAVLLASRKPLEYDRKNNMLNIFDDEQLQIVDGQHRLYGLKYAIEEKNAVQLENYPIPFVIMETSNKLDEMTNFRIVNGTAKSVRTDLVNMILTATYANTKRPDVPKKDQWRIVVSNVVDRLSKDASSPWHDAIILPGEPIVKRSETNTKIIPAT
;
A
#
# COMPACT_ATOMS: atom_id res chain seq x y z
N LEU A 1 -13.60 8.10 -0.49
CA LEU A 1 -14.41 6.99 -1.03
C LEU A 1 -14.27 6.88 -2.55
N THR A 2 -14.55 7.95 -3.28
CA THR A 2 -14.53 8.01 -4.76
C THR A 2 -13.19 7.57 -5.37
N LYS A 3 -12.04 7.96 -4.77
CA LYS A 3 -10.71 7.59 -5.27
C LYS A 3 -10.47 6.09 -5.22
N ILE A 4 -10.86 5.42 -4.14
CA ILE A 4 -10.71 3.97 -3.98
C ILE A 4 -11.65 3.24 -4.92
N GLY A 5 -12.91 3.63 -5.00
CA GLY A 5 -13.88 3.03 -5.92
C GLY A 5 -13.43 3.15 -7.38
N ASN A 6 -13.01 4.32 -7.83
CA ASN A 6 -12.51 4.51 -9.19
C ASN A 6 -11.23 3.71 -9.47
N PHE A 7 -10.35 3.55 -8.47
CA PHE A 7 -9.18 2.68 -8.60
C PHE A 7 -9.59 1.22 -8.84
N LEU A 8 -10.50 0.69 -8.01
CA LEU A 8 -10.98 -0.70 -8.15
C LEU A 8 -11.64 -0.97 -9.49
N ILE A 9 -12.45 -0.03 -9.99
CA ILE A 9 -13.08 -0.10 -11.31
C ILE A 9 -11.99 -0.14 -12.40
N GLY A 10 -11.00 0.74 -12.32
CA GLY A 10 -9.91 0.81 -13.31
C GLY A 10 -9.05 -0.45 -13.37
N GLN A 11 -9.00 -1.24 -12.30
CA GLN A 11 -8.27 -2.51 -12.24
C GLN A 11 -9.13 -3.73 -12.61
N ASN A 12 -10.40 -3.55 -12.96
CA ASN A 12 -11.36 -4.62 -13.28
C ASN A 12 -11.39 -5.76 -12.23
N GLY A 13 -11.19 -5.42 -10.97
CA GLY A 13 -11.14 -6.40 -9.88
C GLY A 13 -9.90 -7.30 -9.84
N GLY A 14 -8.91 -7.06 -10.70
CA GLY A 14 -7.69 -7.87 -10.78
C GLY A 14 -6.67 -7.64 -9.65
N VAL A 15 -6.88 -6.66 -8.79
CA VAL A 15 -5.99 -6.33 -7.67
C VAL A 15 -6.71 -6.53 -6.35
N VAL A 16 -6.16 -7.36 -5.49
CA VAL A 16 -6.65 -7.54 -4.10
C VAL A 16 -6.17 -6.36 -3.24
N PHE A 17 -6.94 -5.96 -2.24
CA PHE A 17 -6.48 -4.96 -1.27
C PHE A 17 -5.12 -5.36 -0.68
N PRO A 18 -4.14 -4.47 -0.69
CA PRO A 18 -2.77 -4.78 -0.25
C PRO A 18 -2.66 -5.03 1.25
N THR A 19 -3.66 -4.60 2.01
CA THR A 19 -3.74 -4.80 3.46
C THR A 19 -5.12 -5.33 3.84
N ALA A 20 -5.15 -6.24 4.82
CA ALA A 20 -6.40 -6.78 5.35
C ALA A 20 -7.23 -5.70 6.06
N VAL A 21 -8.55 -5.86 6.01
CA VAL A 21 -9.48 -5.10 6.86
C VAL A 21 -9.36 -5.68 8.27
N LEU A 22 -9.23 -4.83 9.29
CA LEU A 22 -9.21 -5.25 10.68
C LEU A 22 -10.61 -5.12 11.27
N LEU A 23 -11.14 -6.25 11.70
CA LEU A 23 -12.46 -6.38 12.32
C LEU A 23 -12.30 -6.79 13.79
N ALA A 24 -13.28 -6.50 14.60
CA ALA A 24 -13.38 -6.98 15.97
C ALA A 24 -14.72 -7.66 16.20
N SER A 25 -14.67 -8.83 16.84
CA SER A 25 -15.84 -9.52 17.40
C SER A 25 -15.88 -9.35 18.90
N ARG A 26 -17.07 -9.07 19.45
CA ARG A 26 -17.31 -9.00 20.88
C ARG A 26 -17.67 -10.34 21.49
N LYS A 27 -17.95 -11.31 20.67
CA LYS A 27 -18.25 -12.67 21.04
C LYS A 27 -17.15 -13.62 20.55
N PRO A 28 -16.93 -14.76 21.22
CA PRO A 28 -16.07 -15.80 20.70
C PRO A 28 -16.52 -16.28 19.34
N LEU A 29 -15.61 -16.51 18.44
CA LEU A 29 -15.88 -16.99 17.08
C LEU A 29 -15.60 -18.50 17.00
N GLU A 30 -16.42 -19.20 16.25
CA GLU A 30 -16.24 -20.62 16.00
C GLU A 30 -15.49 -20.87 14.71
N TYR A 31 -14.31 -21.48 14.83
CA TYR A 31 -13.51 -21.88 13.68
C TYR A 31 -13.63 -23.40 13.42
N ASP A 32 -14.25 -23.73 12.30
CA ASP A 32 -14.32 -25.12 11.81
C ASP A 32 -12.99 -25.50 11.12
N ARG A 33 -12.13 -26.17 11.86
CA ARG A 33 -10.81 -26.64 11.34
C ARG A 33 -10.93 -27.65 10.20
N LYS A 34 -12.02 -28.42 10.15
CA LYS A 34 -12.19 -29.47 9.15
C LYS A 34 -12.50 -28.89 7.76
N ASN A 35 -13.33 -27.86 7.74
CA ASN A 35 -13.74 -27.17 6.51
C ASN A 35 -12.97 -25.89 6.25
N ASN A 36 -12.08 -25.49 7.17
CA ASN A 36 -11.31 -24.25 7.11
C ASN A 36 -12.20 -23.01 7.01
N MET A 37 -13.28 -23.00 7.79
CA MET A 37 -14.30 -21.95 7.76
C MET A 37 -14.46 -21.28 9.12
N LEU A 38 -14.68 -20.00 9.11
CA LEU A 38 -15.07 -19.22 10.27
C LEU A 38 -16.58 -19.01 10.24
N ASN A 39 -17.27 -19.49 11.27
CA ASN A 39 -18.71 -19.28 11.41
C ASN A 39 -18.97 -17.90 12.04
N ILE A 40 -19.72 -17.08 11.33
CA ILE A 40 -20.19 -15.78 11.82
C ILE A 40 -21.70 -15.88 11.87
N PHE A 41 -22.27 -15.77 13.05
CA PHE A 41 -23.71 -15.89 13.25
C PHE A 41 -24.43 -14.56 12.88
N ASP A 42 -25.65 -14.64 12.41
CA ASP A 42 -26.42 -13.49 11.92
C ASP A 42 -26.65 -12.39 12.99
N ASP A 43 -26.60 -12.75 14.27
CA ASP A 43 -26.72 -11.83 15.39
C ASP A 43 -25.36 -11.20 15.81
N GLU A 44 -24.27 -11.55 15.13
CA GLU A 44 -22.95 -11.03 15.40
C GLU A 44 -22.64 -9.81 14.54
N GLN A 45 -22.47 -8.68 15.19
CA GLN A 45 -21.97 -7.47 14.54
C GLN A 45 -20.47 -7.37 14.69
N LEU A 46 -19.76 -7.59 13.59
CA LEU A 46 -18.33 -7.31 13.53
C LEU A 46 -18.10 -5.81 13.44
N GLN A 47 -17.26 -5.29 14.33
CA GLN A 47 -16.89 -3.87 14.33
C GLN A 47 -15.70 -3.64 13.40
N ILE A 48 -15.77 -2.63 12.53
CA ILE A 48 -14.65 -2.27 11.67
C ILE A 48 -13.68 -1.42 12.47
N VAL A 49 -12.50 -1.97 12.75
CA VAL A 49 -11.42 -1.28 13.47
C VAL A 49 -10.55 -0.49 12.50
N ASP A 50 -10.16 -1.10 11.38
CA ASP A 50 -9.46 -0.42 10.27
C ASP A 50 -9.94 -0.93 8.92
N GLY A 51 -9.80 -0.11 7.88
CA GLY A 51 -10.18 -0.45 6.51
C GLY A 51 -11.55 0.04 6.08
N GLN A 52 -12.26 0.83 6.90
CA GLN A 52 -13.57 1.39 6.58
C GLN A 52 -13.59 2.14 5.23
N HIS A 53 -12.56 2.92 4.91
CA HIS A 53 -12.49 3.64 3.64
C HIS A 53 -12.41 2.70 2.43
N ARG A 54 -11.78 1.53 2.59
CA ARG A 54 -11.69 0.50 1.56
C ARG A 54 -13.06 -0.15 1.31
N LEU A 55 -13.73 -0.55 2.39
CA LEU A 55 -15.08 -1.14 2.31
C LEU A 55 -16.09 -0.16 1.72
N TYR A 56 -16.11 1.08 2.19
CA TYR A 56 -17.00 2.10 1.63
C TYR A 56 -16.64 2.48 0.19
N GLY A 57 -15.36 2.43 -0.18
CA GLY A 57 -14.93 2.63 -1.57
C GLY A 57 -15.41 1.53 -2.49
N LEU A 58 -15.36 0.27 -2.04
CA LEU A 58 -15.90 -0.88 -2.76
C LEU A 58 -17.43 -0.78 -2.87
N LYS A 59 -18.12 -0.50 -1.77
CA LYS A 59 -19.57 -0.28 -1.76
C LYS A 59 -19.97 0.80 -2.77
N TYR A 60 -19.28 1.95 -2.77
CA TYR A 60 -19.51 3.01 -3.73
C TYR A 60 -19.32 2.57 -5.18
N ALA A 61 -18.29 1.74 -5.46
CA ALA A 61 -18.06 1.23 -6.80
C ALA A 61 -19.19 0.32 -7.27
N ILE A 62 -19.72 -0.55 -6.40
CA ILE A 62 -20.80 -1.47 -6.72
C ILE A 62 -22.14 -0.73 -6.85
N GLU A 63 -22.54 0.01 -5.82
CA GLU A 63 -23.87 0.59 -5.73
C GLU A 63 -24.04 1.85 -6.59
N GLU A 64 -23.04 2.76 -6.59
CA GLU A 64 -23.16 4.05 -7.27
C GLU A 64 -22.59 4.05 -8.69
N LYS A 65 -21.66 3.13 -8.98
CA LYS A 65 -21.02 3.04 -10.29
C LYS A 65 -21.40 1.78 -11.06
N ASN A 66 -22.30 0.97 -10.51
CA ASN A 66 -22.78 -0.28 -11.11
C ASN A 66 -21.64 -1.22 -11.54
N ALA A 67 -20.57 -1.27 -10.75
CA ALA A 67 -19.40 -2.12 -11.04
C ALA A 67 -19.68 -3.57 -10.61
N VAL A 68 -20.60 -4.26 -11.29
CA VAL A 68 -21.10 -5.61 -10.98
C VAL A 68 -19.96 -6.64 -10.88
N GLN A 69 -18.89 -6.45 -11.66
CA GLN A 69 -17.70 -7.30 -11.60
C GLN A 69 -16.98 -7.29 -10.25
N LEU A 70 -17.30 -6.32 -9.37
CA LEU A 70 -16.73 -6.22 -8.04
C LEU A 70 -17.61 -6.84 -6.93
N GLU A 71 -18.78 -7.37 -7.25
CA GLU A 71 -19.68 -7.99 -6.25
C GLU A 71 -19.04 -9.19 -5.54
N ASN A 72 -18.23 -9.96 -6.26
CA ASN A 72 -17.49 -11.10 -5.72
C ASN A 72 -16.01 -10.75 -5.44
N TYR A 73 -15.70 -9.48 -5.21
CA TYR A 73 -14.33 -9.04 -4.95
C TYR A 73 -13.80 -9.61 -3.64
N PRO A 74 -12.65 -10.32 -3.64
CA PRO A 74 -12.10 -10.93 -2.45
C PRO A 74 -11.53 -9.87 -1.51
N ILE A 75 -12.02 -9.82 -0.28
CA ILE A 75 -11.55 -8.90 0.75
C ILE A 75 -10.75 -9.68 1.78
N PRO A 76 -9.43 -9.46 1.89
CA PRO A 76 -8.67 -10.03 2.99
C PRO A 76 -9.05 -9.33 4.29
N PHE A 77 -9.28 -10.12 5.35
CA PHE A 77 -9.61 -9.58 6.67
C PHE A 77 -8.88 -10.34 7.78
N VAL A 78 -8.71 -9.65 8.89
CA VAL A 78 -8.27 -10.19 10.17
C VAL A 78 -9.34 -9.88 11.19
N ILE A 79 -9.80 -10.88 11.94
CA ILE A 79 -10.74 -10.66 13.03
C ILE A 79 -10.00 -10.85 14.35
N MET A 80 -10.16 -9.89 15.24
CA MET A 80 -9.72 -9.97 16.63
C MET A 80 -10.93 -10.20 17.54
N GLU A 81 -10.82 -11.13 18.47
CA GLU A 81 -11.77 -11.25 19.56
C GLU A 81 -11.38 -10.26 20.65
N THR A 82 -12.30 -9.40 21.06
CA THR A 82 -12.08 -8.45 22.13
C THR A 82 -13.37 -8.13 22.88
N SER A 83 -13.26 -8.08 24.19
CA SER A 83 -14.41 -7.80 25.05
C SER A 83 -14.75 -6.32 25.17
N ASN A 84 -13.85 -5.44 24.76
CA ASN A 84 -14.04 -4.01 25.02
C ASN A 84 -13.52 -3.09 23.89
N LYS A 85 -14.08 -1.89 23.85
CA LYS A 85 -13.76 -0.86 22.86
C LYS A 85 -12.35 -0.27 23.02
N LEU A 86 -11.76 -0.32 24.21
CA LEU A 86 -10.41 0.21 24.46
C LEU A 86 -9.35 -0.59 23.70
N ASP A 87 -9.52 -1.91 23.62
CA ASP A 87 -8.61 -2.77 22.88
C ASP A 87 -8.68 -2.47 21.38
N GLU A 88 -9.89 -2.23 20.86
CA GLU A 88 -10.09 -1.81 19.46
C GLU A 88 -9.35 -0.49 19.17
N MET A 89 -9.56 0.52 20.02
CA MET A 89 -8.89 1.82 19.89
C MET A 89 -7.38 1.72 20.01
N THR A 90 -6.88 0.87 20.92
CA THR A 90 -5.45 0.62 21.09
C THR A 90 -4.85 -0.01 19.84
N ASN A 91 -5.48 -1.05 19.31
CA ASN A 91 -5.04 -1.71 18.07
C ASN A 91 -5.10 -0.76 16.87
N PHE A 92 -6.19 0.02 16.74
CA PHE A 92 -6.29 1.06 15.71
C PHE A 92 -5.11 2.05 15.78
N ARG A 93 -4.77 2.52 16.99
CA ARG A 93 -3.64 3.43 17.20
C ARG A 93 -2.30 2.78 16.85
N ILE A 94 -2.10 1.52 17.21
CA ILE A 94 -0.86 0.78 16.89
C ILE A 94 -0.72 0.63 15.37
N VAL A 95 -1.75 0.14 14.68
CA VAL A 95 -1.73 -0.07 13.23
C VAL A 95 -1.45 1.24 12.48
N ASN A 96 -2.13 2.33 12.87
CA ASN A 96 -1.96 3.61 12.19
C ASN A 96 -0.73 4.40 12.66
N GLY A 97 -0.34 4.27 13.94
CA GLY A 97 0.78 5.00 14.51
C GLY A 97 2.15 4.41 14.17
N THR A 98 2.22 3.11 13.84
CA THR A 98 3.46 2.43 13.47
C THR A 98 3.70 2.40 11.96
N ALA A 99 2.67 2.72 11.16
CA ALA A 99 2.80 2.81 9.71
C ALA A 99 3.74 3.95 9.34
N LYS A 100 4.99 3.61 9.01
CA LYS A 100 5.93 4.58 8.45
C LYS A 100 5.59 4.82 6.98
N SER A 101 5.59 6.08 6.58
CA SER A 101 5.50 6.44 5.16
C SER A 101 6.67 5.80 4.40
N VAL A 102 6.37 5.17 3.28
CA VAL A 102 7.41 4.67 2.38
C VAL A 102 8.17 5.86 1.83
N ARG A 103 9.48 5.81 1.82
CA ARG A 103 10.32 6.87 1.26
C ARG A 103 9.97 7.10 -0.21
N THR A 104 9.87 8.36 -0.61
CA THR A 104 9.49 8.76 -1.98
C THR A 104 10.48 8.24 -3.03
N ASP A 105 11.76 8.20 -2.70
CA ASP A 105 12.82 7.67 -3.56
C ASP A 105 12.63 6.17 -3.84
N LEU A 106 12.23 5.37 -2.83
CA LEU A 106 11.92 3.96 -3.01
C LEU A 106 10.70 3.75 -3.90
N VAL A 107 9.66 4.58 -3.73
CA VAL A 107 8.48 4.55 -4.62
C VAL A 107 8.89 4.85 -6.06
N ASN A 108 9.72 5.86 -6.28
CA ASN A 108 10.21 6.22 -7.61
C ASN A 108 11.06 5.11 -8.23
N MET A 109 11.89 4.44 -7.44
CA MET A 109 12.68 3.28 -7.89
C MET A 109 11.77 2.12 -8.35
N ILE A 110 10.74 1.78 -7.56
CA ILE A 110 9.78 0.73 -7.90
C ILE A 110 9.05 1.08 -9.21
N LEU A 111 8.57 2.32 -9.35
CA LEU A 111 7.91 2.79 -10.58
C LEU A 111 8.82 2.66 -11.79
N THR A 112 10.10 3.07 -11.66
CA THR A 112 11.09 2.98 -12.72
C THR A 112 11.39 1.54 -13.13
N ALA A 113 11.55 0.64 -12.14
CA ALA A 113 11.78 -0.78 -12.38
C ALA A 113 10.56 -1.45 -13.04
N THR A 114 9.36 -1.13 -12.59
CA THR A 114 8.12 -1.63 -13.19
C THR A 114 7.99 -1.19 -14.65
N TYR A 115 8.23 0.09 -14.93
CA TYR A 115 8.19 0.62 -16.28
C TYR A 115 9.21 -0.05 -17.22
N ALA A 116 10.44 -0.26 -16.74
CA ALA A 116 11.49 -0.91 -17.51
C ALA A 116 11.15 -2.37 -17.87
N ASN A 117 10.51 -3.09 -16.95
CA ASN A 117 10.19 -4.52 -17.11
C ASN A 117 8.92 -4.77 -17.93
N THR A 118 7.90 -3.92 -17.78
CA THR A 118 6.58 -4.19 -18.42
C THR A 118 6.43 -3.53 -19.78
N LYS A 119 7.28 -2.55 -20.13
CA LYS A 119 7.17 -1.69 -21.32
C LYS A 119 5.78 -1.04 -21.47
N ARG A 120 4.97 -1.08 -20.42
CA ARG A 120 3.62 -0.50 -20.39
C ARG A 120 3.58 0.62 -19.36
N PRO A 121 3.12 1.79 -19.72
CA PRO A 121 2.94 2.89 -18.79
C PRO A 121 1.59 2.76 -18.06
N ASP A 122 1.44 1.81 -17.15
CA ASP A 122 0.37 1.86 -16.15
C ASP A 122 0.63 3.00 -15.13
N VAL A 123 1.68 3.76 -15.39
CA VAL A 123 1.99 4.97 -14.63
C VAL A 123 1.16 6.12 -15.16
N PRO A 124 0.34 6.77 -14.33
CA PRO A 124 -0.44 7.94 -14.73
C PRO A 124 0.45 9.00 -15.37
N LYS A 125 -0.03 9.66 -16.45
CA LYS A 125 0.74 10.68 -17.18
C LYS A 125 1.39 11.74 -16.26
N LYS A 126 0.69 12.14 -15.20
CA LYS A 126 1.18 13.10 -14.20
C LYS A 126 2.41 12.62 -13.41
N ASP A 127 2.67 11.33 -13.38
CA ASP A 127 3.78 10.72 -12.61
C ASP A 127 4.92 10.22 -13.52
N GLN A 128 4.75 10.23 -14.84
CA GLN A 128 5.76 9.73 -15.80
C GLN A 128 7.08 10.52 -15.74
N TRP A 129 7.03 11.82 -15.41
CA TRP A 129 8.22 12.63 -15.22
C TRP A 129 9.15 12.08 -14.12
N ARG A 130 8.58 11.40 -13.11
CA ARG A 130 9.36 10.79 -12.01
C ARG A 130 10.29 9.70 -12.52
N ILE A 131 9.84 8.91 -13.51
CA ILE A 131 10.65 7.87 -14.14
C ILE A 131 11.82 8.50 -14.89
N VAL A 132 11.54 9.57 -15.64
CA VAL A 132 12.58 10.29 -16.38
C VAL A 132 13.63 10.86 -15.42
N VAL A 133 13.21 11.53 -14.36
CA VAL A 133 14.10 12.09 -13.35
C VAL A 133 14.93 11.00 -12.67
N SER A 134 14.30 9.89 -12.24
CA SER A 134 15.03 8.77 -11.61
C SER A 134 16.09 8.18 -12.53
N ASN A 135 15.81 8.00 -13.82
CA ASN A 135 16.77 7.53 -14.80
C ASN A 135 17.92 8.51 -15.02
N VAL A 136 17.63 9.82 -15.04
CA VAL A 136 18.67 10.85 -15.16
C VAL A 136 19.58 10.84 -13.94
N VAL A 137 19.02 10.79 -12.75
CA VAL A 137 19.78 10.75 -11.48
C VAL A 137 20.66 9.51 -11.41
N ASP A 138 20.12 8.33 -11.79
CA ASP A 138 20.89 7.08 -11.82
C ASP A 138 22.08 7.17 -12.80
N ARG A 139 21.86 7.73 -14.00
CA ARG A 139 22.93 7.94 -14.98
C ARG A 139 23.98 8.92 -14.49
N LEU A 140 23.56 10.05 -13.91
CA LEU A 140 24.51 11.05 -13.37
C LEU A 140 25.38 10.46 -12.25
N SER A 141 24.82 9.58 -11.43
CA SER A 141 25.58 8.91 -10.36
C SER A 141 26.57 7.87 -10.90
N LYS A 142 26.25 7.19 -12.00
CA LYS A 142 27.05 6.08 -12.55
C LYS A 142 28.07 6.51 -13.60
N ASP A 143 27.87 7.62 -14.27
CA ASP A 143 28.74 8.10 -15.34
C ASP A 143 30.02 8.70 -14.76
N ALA A 144 31.16 8.07 -15.02
CA ALA A 144 32.46 8.52 -14.54
C ALA A 144 32.87 9.92 -15.01
N SER A 145 32.28 10.41 -16.11
CA SER A 145 32.53 11.78 -16.63
C SER A 145 31.59 12.82 -15.96
N SER A 146 30.60 12.37 -15.18
CA SER A 146 29.67 13.24 -14.50
C SER A 146 30.31 13.90 -13.27
N PRO A 147 30.10 15.20 -13.03
CA PRO A 147 30.52 15.87 -11.80
C PRO A 147 29.76 15.31 -10.56
N TRP A 148 28.70 14.53 -10.79
CA TRP A 148 27.87 13.89 -9.76
C TRP A 148 28.21 12.40 -9.56
N HIS A 149 29.27 11.91 -10.23
CA HIS A 149 29.72 10.53 -10.08
C HIS A 149 29.99 10.21 -8.61
N ASP A 150 29.33 9.15 -8.10
CA ASP A 150 29.40 8.74 -6.69
C ASP A 150 29.07 9.81 -5.64
N ALA A 151 28.48 10.95 -6.05
CA ALA A 151 28.07 12.01 -5.13
C ALA A 151 26.60 11.89 -4.67
N ILE A 152 25.82 11.05 -5.34
CA ILE A 152 24.37 10.91 -5.09
C ILE A 152 24.12 9.63 -4.29
N ILE A 153 23.36 9.75 -3.18
CA ILE A 153 22.85 8.61 -2.42
C ILE A 153 21.63 8.07 -3.16
N LEU A 154 21.77 6.92 -3.79
CA LEU A 154 20.68 6.29 -4.54
C LEU A 154 19.63 5.64 -3.63
N PRO A 155 18.40 5.40 -4.12
CA PRO A 155 17.36 4.71 -3.38
C PRO A 155 17.83 3.33 -2.87
N GLY A 156 17.59 3.06 -1.59
CA GLY A 156 18.02 1.81 -0.94
C GLY A 156 19.40 1.88 -0.30
N GLU A 157 20.21 2.88 -0.61
CA GLU A 157 21.46 3.11 0.10
C GLU A 157 21.23 3.75 1.48
N PRO A 158 22.04 3.39 2.49
CA PRO A 158 21.93 4.00 3.80
C PRO A 158 22.32 5.50 3.73
N ILE A 159 21.52 6.34 4.37
CA ILE A 159 21.85 7.75 4.57
C ILE A 159 22.90 7.81 5.68
N VAL A 160 24.16 7.89 5.31
CA VAL A 160 25.27 7.98 6.25
C VAL A 160 25.69 9.45 6.38
N LYS A 161 26.02 9.89 7.60
CA LYS A 161 26.56 11.22 7.81
C LYS A 161 27.89 11.34 7.05
N ARG A 162 28.15 12.52 6.48
CA ARG A 162 29.40 12.82 5.79
C ARG A 162 30.60 12.47 6.68
N SER A 163 31.50 11.67 6.17
CA SER A 163 32.80 11.35 6.77
C SER A 163 33.89 11.48 5.71
N GLU A 164 35.14 11.45 6.10
CA GLU A 164 36.28 11.51 5.15
C GLU A 164 36.25 10.38 4.12
N THR A 165 35.62 9.25 4.45
CA THR A 165 35.47 8.07 3.57
C THR A 165 34.17 8.04 2.80
N ASN A 166 33.19 8.89 3.14
CA ASN A 166 31.90 8.92 2.46
C ASN A 166 31.73 10.22 1.68
N THR A 167 31.84 10.13 0.36
CA THR A 167 31.72 11.24 -0.58
C THR A 167 30.29 11.52 -1.00
N LYS A 168 29.36 10.56 -0.78
CA LYS A 168 27.95 10.72 -1.14
C LYS A 168 27.22 11.66 -0.18
N ILE A 169 26.79 12.78 -0.68
CA ILE A 169 26.22 13.88 0.13
C ILE A 169 24.81 14.31 -0.28
N ILE A 170 24.33 13.88 -1.43
CA ILE A 170 23.05 14.35 -2.01
C ILE A 170 22.08 13.17 -2.08
N PRO A 171 20.96 13.23 -1.34
CA PRO A 171 19.91 12.23 -1.51
C PRO A 171 19.17 12.43 -2.85
N ALA A 172 18.89 11.34 -3.54
CA ALA A 172 18.05 11.32 -4.74
C ALA A 172 16.57 11.36 -4.36
N THR A 173 16.05 12.51 -3.95
CA THR A 173 14.65 12.71 -3.52
C THR A 173 13.79 13.32 -4.61
#